data_385bace2f7ec9057c322e98e216edeec
#
_entry.id   385bace2f7ec9057c322e98e216edeec
#
_cell.length_a   1.000
_cell.length_b   1.000
_cell.length_c   1.000
_cell.angle_alpha   90.00
_cell.angle_beta   90.00
_cell.angle_gamma   90.00
#
_symmetry.space_group_name_H-M   'P 1'
#
loop_
_entity.id
_entity.type
_entity.pdbx_description
1 polymer ?
#
loop_
_entity_poly.entity_id
_entity_poly.type
_entity_poly.pdbx_seq_one_letter_code
_entity_poly.pdbx_strand_id
1 'polypeptide(L)'
;MFKGTYKKKLGDGSYNVYSPTDTVLFHGKIYETKQSTYLSPIEKASAWEYRGLSEIYISDNPPLDPKVGQIWSTNGKFYTYFYDGNNYTWVEL
;
A
#
# COMPACT_ATOMS: atom_id res chain seq x y z
N MET A 1 4.44 4.10 -6.44
CA MET A 1 2.97 4.28 -6.40
C MET A 1 2.34 3.16 -5.59
N PHE A 2 1.43 3.50 -4.71
CA PHE A 2 0.73 2.47 -3.93
C PHE A 2 -0.25 1.71 -4.83
N LYS A 3 -0.15 0.37 -4.82
CA LYS A 3 -0.95 -0.51 -5.68
C LYS A 3 -2.00 -1.31 -4.90
N GLY A 4 -2.18 -1.05 -3.61
CA GLY A 4 -3.11 -1.78 -2.78
C GLY A 4 -2.52 -3.09 -2.25
N THR A 5 -3.39 -4.04 -1.94
CA THR A 5 -2.96 -5.35 -1.46
C THR A 5 -2.21 -6.10 -2.56
N TYR A 6 -1.11 -6.75 -2.17
CA TYR A 6 -0.35 -7.58 -3.11
C TYR A 6 -1.23 -8.63 -3.77
N LYS A 7 -1.10 -8.78 -5.08
CA LYS A 7 -1.75 -9.81 -5.88
C LYS A 7 -0.75 -10.39 -6.86
N LYS A 8 -0.63 -11.71 -6.89
CA LYS A 8 0.28 -12.39 -7.80
C LYS A 8 -0.25 -12.43 -9.24
N LYS A 9 -1.57 -12.56 -9.39
CA LYS A 9 -2.21 -12.67 -10.70
C LYS A 9 -3.32 -11.64 -10.86
N LEU A 10 -3.48 -11.19 -12.09
CA LEU A 10 -4.62 -10.36 -12.50
C LEU A 10 -5.86 -11.22 -12.71
N GLY A 11 -7.02 -10.57 -12.89
CA GLY A 11 -8.28 -11.28 -13.09
C GLY A 11 -8.33 -12.17 -14.34
N ASP A 12 -7.48 -11.90 -15.33
CA ASP A 12 -7.37 -12.72 -16.55
C ASP A 12 -6.39 -13.90 -16.42
N GLY A 13 -5.81 -14.09 -15.24
CA GLY A 13 -4.86 -15.17 -14.97
C GLY A 13 -3.41 -14.86 -15.28
N SER A 14 -3.10 -13.70 -15.87
CA SER A 14 -1.72 -13.29 -16.10
C SER A 14 -1.05 -12.84 -14.81
N TYR A 15 0.29 -12.88 -14.78
CA TYR A 15 1.04 -12.40 -13.61
C TYR A 15 0.97 -10.88 -13.51
N ASN A 16 0.81 -10.40 -12.29
CA ASN A 16 0.78 -8.97 -11.99
C ASN A 16 2.19 -8.51 -11.62
N VAL A 17 2.89 -7.91 -12.57
CA VAL A 17 4.26 -7.45 -12.39
C VAL A 17 4.28 -6.07 -11.75
N TYR A 18 4.96 -5.95 -10.61
CA TYR A 18 5.20 -4.67 -9.96
C TYR A 18 6.52 -4.08 -10.45
N SER A 19 6.52 -2.78 -10.64
CA SER A 19 7.70 -2.03 -11.12
C SER A 19 8.41 -1.36 -9.93
N PRO A 20 9.72 -1.03 -10.06
CA PRO A 20 10.43 -0.32 -9.00
C PRO A 20 9.68 0.90 -8.51
N THR A 21 9.68 1.11 -7.19
CA THR A 21 8.97 2.14 -6.44
C THR A 21 7.47 1.89 -6.24
N ASP A 22 6.88 0.86 -6.82
CA ASP A 22 5.53 0.47 -6.47
C ASP A 22 5.50 -0.07 -5.04
N THR A 23 4.49 0.31 -4.28
CA THR A 23 4.30 -0.16 -2.92
C THR A 23 3.04 -1.00 -2.81
N VAL A 24 3.09 -2.00 -1.95
CA VAL A 24 1.96 -2.90 -1.73
C VAL A 24 1.76 -3.14 -0.24
N LEU A 25 0.53 -3.51 0.10
CA LEU A 25 0.22 -4.06 1.40
C LEU A 25 0.33 -5.58 1.34
N PHE A 26 1.13 -6.17 2.22
CA PHE A 26 1.29 -7.61 2.30
C PHE A 26 1.40 -8.03 3.76
N HIS A 27 0.46 -8.86 4.23
CA HIS A 27 0.40 -9.34 5.61
C HIS A 27 0.48 -8.22 6.66
N GLY A 28 -0.26 -7.12 6.41
CA GLY A 28 -0.30 -5.99 7.33
C GLY A 28 0.94 -5.09 7.33
N LYS A 29 1.82 -5.27 6.36
CA LYS A 29 3.06 -4.51 6.22
C LYS A 29 3.14 -3.87 4.84
N ILE A 30 3.81 -2.71 4.77
CA ILE A 30 4.06 -2.04 3.49
C ILE A 30 5.43 -2.42 2.98
N TYR A 31 5.48 -2.82 1.73
CA TYR A 31 6.73 -3.14 1.02
C TYR A 31 6.83 -2.31 -0.25
N GLU A 32 8.05 -1.87 -0.56
CA GLU A 32 8.35 -1.16 -1.79
C GLU A 32 9.16 -2.05 -2.70
N THR A 33 8.79 -2.09 -3.98
CA THR A 33 9.50 -2.87 -4.99
C THR A 33 10.85 -2.22 -5.32
N LYS A 34 11.93 -3.00 -5.28
CA LYS A 34 13.27 -2.56 -5.66
C LYS A 34 13.62 -2.96 -7.09
N GLN A 35 13.00 -4.00 -7.59
CA GLN A 35 13.15 -4.48 -8.96
C GLN A 35 11.84 -5.08 -9.43
N SER A 36 11.62 -5.10 -10.74
CA SER A 36 10.38 -5.65 -11.30
C SER A 36 10.20 -7.12 -10.89
N THR A 37 9.02 -7.46 -10.36
CA THR A 37 8.71 -8.81 -9.93
C THR A 37 7.21 -9.03 -9.83
N TYR A 38 6.78 -10.26 -10.01
CA TYR A 38 5.44 -10.70 -9.66
C TYR A 38 5.43 -11.56 -8.38
N LEU A 39 6.60 -11.88 -7.85
CA LEU A 39 6.74 -12.69 -6.65
C LEU A 39 6.50 -11.85 -5.39
N SER A 40 5.97 -12.50 -4.36
CA SER A 40 5.66 -11.82 -3.10
C SER A 40 6.93 -11.49 -2.30
N PRO A 41 6.81 -10.61 -1.26
CA PRO A 41 7.91 -10.36 -0.35
C PRO A 41 8.45 -11.60 0.38
N ILE A 42 7.65 -12.65 0.52
CA ILE A 42 8.11 -13.92 1.08
C ILE A 42 8.84 -14.74 0.04
N GLU A 43 8.32 -14.79 -1.19
CA GLU A 43 8.91 -15.58 -2.28
C GLU A 43 10.22 -15.02 -2.79
N LYS A 44 10.35 -13.70 -2.79
CA LYS A 44 11.57 -13.02 -3.25
C LYS A 44 11.83 -11.78 -2.42
N ALA A 45 12.33 -11.97 -1.21
CA ALA A 45 12.61 -10.87 -0.28
C ALA A 45 13.58 -9.83 -0.85
N SER A 46 14.50 -10.25 -1.72
CA SER A 46 15.49 -9.34 -2.32
C SER A 46 14.87 -8.31 -3.26
N ALA A 47 13.66 -8.55 -3.78
CA ALA A 47 12.98 -7.62 -4.67
C ALA A 47 12.17 -6.57 -3.93
N TRP A 48 12.01 -6.71 -2.62
CA TRP A 48 11.14 -5.84 -1.82
C TRP A 48 11.90 -5.23 -0.66
N GLU A 49 11.54 -4.00 -0.32
CA GLU A 49 12.05 -3.31 0.85
C GLU A 49 10.90 -3.06 1.82
N TYR A 50 11.07 -3.49 3.07
CA TYR A 50 10.11 -3.26 4.11
C TYR A 50 10.08 -1.77 4.48
N ARG A 51 8.90 -1.15 4.42
CA ARG A 51 8.72 0.28 4.68
C ARG A 51 7.99 0.60 5.96
N GLY A 52 7.64 -0.40 6.73
CA GLY A 52 7.02 -0.20 8.03
C GLY A 52 5.71 -0.92 8.21
N LEU A 53 5.25 -0.91 9.43
CA LEU A 53 3.93 -1.40 9.76
C LEU A 53 2.93 -0.43 9.17
N SER A 54 2.08 -0.93 8.30
CA SER A 54 0.87 -0.22 8.11
C SER A 54 -0.11 -0.77 9.12
N GLU A 55 -0.33 -0.02 10.14
CA GLU A 55 -1.58 -0.11 10.81
C GLU A 55 -2.60 0.51 9.87
N ILE A 56 -3.09 -0.31 8.95
CA ILE A 56 -4.22 0.13 8.15
C ILE A 56 -5.41 0.19 9.07
N TYR A 57 -5.90 1.40 9.26
CA TYR A 57 -7.09 1.62 10.04
C TYR A 57 -8.30 1.30 9.16
N ILE A 58 -8.97 0.19 9.45
CA ILE A 58 -10.15 -0.25 8.69
C ILE A 58 -11.39 0.14 9.47
N SER A 59 -12.13 1.12 8.94
CA SER A 59 -13.35 1.62 9.60
C SER A 59 -14.18 2.42 8.60
N ASP A 60 -15.48 2.57 8.90
CA ASP A 60 -16.35 3.42 8.11
C ASP A 60 -16.00 4.90 8.25
N ASN A 61 -15.34 5.26 9.34
CA ASN A 61 -14.92 6.63 9.63
C ASN A 61 -13.40 6.71 9.70
N PRO A 62 -12.79 7.86 9.33
CA PRO A 62 -11.36 8.02 9.45
C PRO A 62 -10.90 8.02 10.92
N PRO A 63 -9.62 7.73 11.19
CA PRO A 63 -9.06 7.82 12.54
C PRO A 63 -9.26 9.21 13.14
N LEU A 64 -9.49 9.27 14.46
CA LEU A 64 -9.71 10.53 15.16
C LEU A 64 -8.44 11.37 15.32
N ASP A 65 -7.28 10.72 15.36
CA ASP A 65 -5.99 11.39 15.52
C ASP A 65 -5.03 10.87 14.45
N PRO A 66 -5.27 11.26 13.17
CA PRO A 66 -4.47 10.75 12.08
C PRO A 66 -3.05 11.30 12.09
N LYS A 67 -2.11 10.48 11.60
CA LYS A 67 -0.72 10.88 11.42
C LYS A 67 -0.37 10.85 9.94
N VAL A 68 0.49 11.78 9.53
CA VAL A 68 0.97 11.83 8.14
C VAL A 68 1.55 10.48 7.74
N GLY A 69 1.09 9.96 6.61
CA GLY A 69 1.50 8.65 6.11
C GLY A 69 0.63 7.48 6.58
N GLN A 70 -0.29 7.74 7.52
CA GLN A 70 -1.22 6.71 7.97
C GLN A 70 -2.16 6.31 6.82
N ILE A 71 -2.52 5.03 6.76
CA ILE A 71 -3.45 4.54 5.75
C ILE A 71 -4.77 4.16 6.40
N TRP A 72 -5.85 4.66 5.81
CA TRP A 72 -7.21 4.34 6.19
C TRP A 72 -7.89 3.61 5.04
N SER A 73 -8.58 2.51 5.34
CA SER A 73 -9.32 1.74 4.36
C SER A 73 -10.81 1.73 4.68
N THR A 74 -11.62 2.07 3.69
CA THR A 74 -13.07 2.01 3.79
C THR A 74 -13.68 1.73 2.42
N ASN A 75 -14.75 0.92 2.39
CA ASN A 75 -15.47 0.57 1.15
C ASN A 75 -14.56 0.05 0.03
N GLY A 76 -13.53 -0.71 0.37
CA GLY A 76 -12.59 -1.26 -0.61
C GLY A 76 -11.61 -0.25 -1.18
N LYS A 77 -11.58 0.96 -0.64
CA LYS A 77 -10.65 2.02 -1.06
C LYS A 77 -9.62 2.27 0.01
N PHE A 78 -8.48 2.85 -0.41
CA PHE A 78 -7.39 3.20 0.48
C PHE A 78 -7.11 4.68 0.39
N TYR A 79 -6.86 5.31 1.54
CA TYR A 79 -6.56 6.73 1.64
C TYR A 79 -5.30 6.90 2.48
N THR A 80 -4.50 7.91 2.17
CA THR A 80 -3.37 8.30 3.00
C THR A 80 -3.58 9.70 3.55
N TYR A 81 -3.14 9.93 4.79
CA TYR A 81 -3.18 11.24 5.41
C TYR A 81 -1.99 12.05 4.95
N PHE A 82 -2.26 13.21 4.37
CA PHE A 82 -1.26 13.97 3.64
C PHE A 82 -1.43 15.48 3.87
N TYR A 83 -0.31 16.20 3.90
CA TYR A 83 -0.31 17.65 3.96
C TYR A 83 -0.11 18.21 2.55
N ASP A 84 -1.11 18.94 2.04
CA ASP A 84 -1.12 19.42 0.66
C ASP A 84 -0.46 20.79 0.49
N GLY A 85 0.15 21.32 1.53
CA GLY A 85 0.74 22.66 1.56
C GLY A 85 -0.13 23.69 2.29
N ASN A 86 -1.42 23.42 2.47
CA ASN A 86 -2.36 24.27 3.18
C ASN A 86 -3.05 23.56 4.33
N ASN A 87 -3.51 22.33 4.09
CA ASN A 87 -4.26 21.53 5.05
C ASN A 87 -3.82 20.08 5.05
N TYR A 88 -4.07 19.43 6.17
CA TYR A 88 -3.98 17.96 6.24
C TYR A 88 -5.29 17.38 5.75
N THR A 89 -5.21 16.38 4.89
CA THR A 89 -6.41 15.75 4.34
C THR A 89 -6.13 14.29 3.95
N TRP A 90 -7.21 13.53 3.80
CA TRP A 90 -7.14 12.18 3.28
C TRP A 90 -7.18 12.22 1.77
N VAL A 91 -6.20 11.59 1.14
CA VAL A 91 -6.10 11.51 -0.32
C VAL A 91 -6.26 10.06 -0.74
N GLU A 92 -7.16 9.81 -1.69
CA GLU A 92 -7.36 8.46 -2.22
C GLU A 92 -6.12 7.99 -2.98
N LEU A 93 -5.69 6.78 -2.68
CA LEU A 93 -4.52 6.17 -3.32
C LEU A 93 -4.88 5.43 -4.61
#